data_1fae070464c2f12ec689db1a523849df
#
_entry.id   1fae070464c2f12ec689db1a523849df
#
_cell.length_a   1.000
_cell.length_b   1.000
_cell.length_c   1.000
_cell.angle_alpha   90.00
_cell.angle_beta   90.00
_cell.angle_gamma   90.00
#
_symmetry.space_group_name_H-M   'P 1'
#
loop_
_entity.id
_entity.type
_entity.pdbx_description
1 polymer ?
#
loop_
_entity_poly.entity_id
_entity_poly.type
_entity_poly.pdbx_seq_one_letter_code
_entity_poly.pdbx_strand_id
1 'polypeptide(L)'
;MNKIYEDLTIVTVLYDSSELINDLLKNLMNFKVIVVDNGNNEQILKKLSNLKNVKVITQKKNLGYGRAINFAFENIKSKYFFVLNPDLVISEKSIYNLYTLITKNPDAGIVAPITEPDEDFYGLFPEKNTKKKLGPNEIKCQNLLKDSKIEGDICVEVAKGCALLINSDHFEKVGKFDERYFLFWEEIDLCRKFRSKKYSVIISPSSLARHKQGQSSKRNVKNFIIKTFYSEYSPLIYFNTQKLSYFLIYKQIRYLFRSLTYLLILNLKKSFMNLIKLYANIKYFFDLRASSKK
;
A
#
# COMPACT_ATOMS: atom_id res chain seq x y z
N MET A 1 19.68 -17.32 -15.31
CA MET A 1 18.20 -17.24 -15.24
C MET A 1 17.62 -17.99 -14.04
N ASN A 2 18.10 -19.18 -13.68
CA ASN A 2 17.48 -20.01 -12.62
C ASN A 2 17.46 -19.37 -11.22
N LYS A 3 18.46 -18.56 -10.87
CA LYS A 3 18.62 -18.03 -9.51
C LYS A 3 17.48 -17.09 -9.08
N ILE A 4 16.92 -16.31 -9.98
CA ILE A 4 15.80 -15.39 -9.66
C ILE A 4 14.57 -16.17 -9.16
N TYR A 5 14.28 -17.34 -9.72
CA TYR A 5 13.12 -18.14 -9.32
C TYR A 5 13.27 -18.82 -7.95
N GLU A 6 14.52 -18.96 -7.49
CA GLU A 6 14.84 -19.43 -6.13
C GLU A 6 14.83 -18.29 -5.12
N ASP A 7 15.42 -17.16 -5.50
CA ASP A 7 15.67 -15.99 -4.65
C ASP A 7 14.43 -15.10 -4.49
N LEU A 8 13.39 -15.26 -5.32
CA LEU A 8 12.23 -14.37 -5.37
C LEU A 8 10.91 -15.11 -5.16
N THR A 9 10.10 -14.64 -4.24
CA THR A 9 8.70 -15.05 -4.06
C THR A 9 7.77 -13.88 -4.37
N ILE A 10 6.75 -14.10 -5.19
CA ILE A 10 5.71 -13.11 -5.47
C ILE A 10 4.62 -13.23 -4.41
N VAL A 11 4.12 -12.10 -3.93
CA VAL A 11 3.02 -12.03 -2.95
C VAL A 11 1.91 -11.18 -3.51
N THR A 12 0.69 -11.69 -3.52
CA THR A 12 -0.51 -10.90 -3.88
C THR A 12 -1.61 -11.09 -2.84
N VAL A 13 -2.34 -10.02 -2.56
CA VAL A 13 -3.45 -10.01 -1.59
C VAL A 13 -4.75 -9.85 -2.35
N LEU A 14 -5.65 -10.82 -2.21
CA LEU A 14 -6.98 -10.80 -2.82
C LEU A 14 -8.03 -10.37 -1.82
N TYR A 15 -8.87 -9.42 -2.24
CA TYR A 15 -10.09 -9.04 -1.51
C TYR A 15 -11.15 -8.64 -2.55
N ASP A 16 -12.19 -9.45 -2.73
CA ASP A 16 -13.25 -9.25 -3.73
C ASP A 16 -12.76 -9.10 -5.19
N SER A 17 -11.55 -9.57 -5.53
CA SER A 17 -10.86 -9.34 -6.81
C SER A 17 -10.48 -10.64 -7.52
N SER A 18 -11.28 -11.68 -7.35
CA SER A 18 -10.99 -13.03 -7.84
C SER A 18 -10.78 -13.16 -9.35
N GLU A 19 -11.42 -12.29 -10.13
CA GLU A 19 -11.37 -12.34 -11.59
C GLU A 19 -10.02 -11.85 -12.15
N LEU A 20 -9.32 -11.00 -11.41
CA LEU A 20 -8.08 -10.36 -11.86
C LEU A 20 -6.84 -11.22 -11.71
N ILE A 21 -6.88 -12.20 -10.82
CA ILE A 21 -5.72 -13.04 -10.49
C ILE A 21 -5.19 -13.83 -11.69
N ASN A 22 -6.06 -14.21 -12.63
CA ASN A 22 -5.66 -14.99 -13.79
C ASN A 22 -4.70 -14.22 -14.70
N ASP A 23 -4.93 -12.92 -14.91
CA ASP A 23 -4.08 -12.09 -15.78
C ASP A 23 -2.73 -11.83 -15.12
N LEU A 24 -2.70 -11.68 -13.80
CA LEU A 24 -1.47 -11.58 -13.05
C LEU A 24 -0.65 -12.88 -13.16
N LEU A 25 -1.28 -14.03 -12.91
CA LEU A 25 -0.59 -15.33 -12.87
C LEU A 25 -0.04 -15.79 -14.22
N LYS A 26 -0.62 -15.36 -15.35
CA LYS A 26 -0.11 -15.70 -16.71
C LYS A 26 1.37 -15.34 -16.87
N ASN A 27 1.82 -14.23 -16.30
CA ASN A 27 3.19 -13.75 -16.40
C ASN A 27 4.10 -14.23 -15.25
N LEU A 28 3.56 -15.02 -14.32
CA LEU A 28 4.25 -15.45 -13.10
C LEU A 28 4.43 -16.97 -13.00
N MET A 29 4.24 -17.71 -14.09
CA MET A 29 4.23 -19.17 -14.09
C MET A 29 5.54 -19.79 -13.58
N ASN A 30 6.66 -19.10 -13.78
CA ASN A 30 7.99 -19.57 -13.38
C ASN A 30 8.35 -19.18 -11.92
N PHE A 31 7.59 -18.30 -11.29
CA PHE A 31 7.85 -17.80 -9.95
C PHE A 31 7.05 -18.57 -8.90
N LYS A 32 7.58 -18.66 -7.69
CA LYS A 32 6.80 -19.04 -6.51
C LYS A 32 5.85 -17.89 -6.16
N VAL A 33 4.57 -18.19 -6.05
CA VAL A 33 3.53 -17.19 -5.76
C VAL A 33 2.80 -17.56 -4.48
N ILE A 34 2.70 -16.61 -3.56
CA ILE A 34 1.83 -16.71 -2.38
C ILE A 34 0.64 -15.80 -2.62
N VAL A 35 -0.54 -16.38 -2.60
CA VAL A 35 -1.81 -15.66 -2.69
C VAL A 35 -2.44 -15.63 -1.31
N VAL A 36 -2.61 -14.43 -0.75
CA VAL A 36 -3.36 -14.25 0.49
C VAL A 36 -4.82 -14.02 0.14
N ASP A 37 -5.67 -14.97 0.41
CA ASP A 37 -7.12 -14.77 0.34
C ASP A 37 -7.62 -14.06 1.60
N ASN A 38 -7.77 -12.75 1.48
CA ASN A 38 -8.21 -11.87 2.55
C ASN A 38 -9.74 -11.66 2.57
N GLY A 39 -10.46 -12.34 1.67
CA GLY A 39 -11.92 -12.29 1.49
C GLY A 39 -12.65 -13.60 1.78
N ASN A 40 -11.93 -14.68 2.06
CA ASN A 40 -12.46 -16.04 2.28
C ASN A 40 -13.33 -16.55 1.12
N ASN A 41 -12.77 -16.57 -0.09
CA ASN A 41 -13.46 -17.01 -1.30
C ASN A 41 -13.07 -18.44 -1.70
N GLU A 42 -13.89 -19.43 -1.34
CA GLU A 42 -13.63 -20.84 -1.59
C GLU A 42 -13.46 -21.20 -3.08
N GLN A 43 -14.14 -20.49 -3.99
CA GLN A 43 -14.03 -20.76 -5.43
C GLN A 43 -12.63 -20.42 -5.95
N ILE A 44 -12.02 -19.35 -5.43
CA ILE A 44 -10.63 -18.98 -5.75
C ILE A 44 -9.69 -20.07 -5.24
N LEU A 45 -9.88 -20.49 -4.01
CA LEU A 45 -9.06 -21.53 -3.38
C LEU A 45 -9.00 -22.78 -4.25
N LYS A 46 -10.17 -23.29 -4.66
CA LYS A 46 -10.26 -24.47 -5.55
C LYS A 46 -9.55 -24.26 -6.89
N LYS A 47 -9.68 -23.07 -7.47
CA LYS A 47 -9.09 -22.76 -8.78
C LYS A 47 -7.57 -22.65 -8.73
N LEU A 48 -7.04 -22.03 -7.68
CA LEU A 48 -5.60 -21.75 -7.54
C LEU A 48 -4.82 -22.91 -6.93
N SER A 49 -5.45 -23.77 -6.12
CA SER A 49 -4.81 -24.92 -5.50
C SER A 49 -4.24 -25.94 -6.50
N ASN A 50 -4.73 -25.95 -7.75
CA ASN A 50 -4.24 -26.81 -8.82
C ASN A 50 -2.95 -26.30 -9.48
N LEU A 51 -2.52 -25.08 -9.19
CA LEU A 51 -1.30 -24.50 -9.75
C LEU A 51 -0.10 -24.85 -8.89
N LYS A 52 0.86 -25.60 -9.44
CA LYS A 52 2.04 -26.10 -8.70
C LYS A 52 2.94 -25.01 -8.10
N ASN A 53 2.96 -23.84 -8.72
CA ASN A 53 3.78 -22.71 -8.31
C ASN A 53 3.04 -21.73 -7.37
N VAL A 54 1.77 -21.98 -7.05
CA VAL A 54 0.92 -21.08 -6.23
C VAL A 54 0.60 -21.72 -4.89
N LYS A 55 0.94 -21.02 -3.81
CA LYS A 55 0.49 -21.35 -2.45
C LYS A 55 -0.60 -20.36 -2.05
N VAL A 56 -1.79 -20.87 -1.74
CA VAL A 56 -2.87 -20.04 -1.21
C VAL A 56 -2.91 -20.12 0.31
N ILE A 57 -2.99 -18.98 0.96
CA ILE A 57 -3.17 -18.87 2.41
C ILE A 57 -4.43 -18.03 2.69
N THR A 58 -5.33 -18.56 3.49
CA THR A 58 -6.64 -17.99 3.74
C THR A 58 -6.73 -17.35 5.11
N GLN A 59 -7.42 -16.22 5.19
CA GLN A 59 -7.74 -15.55 6.44
C GLN A 59 -9.24 -15.62 6.74
N LYS A 60 -9.57 -15.90 8.00
CA LYS A 60 -10.97 -15.93 8.46
C LYS A 60 -11.68 -14.57 8.37
N LYS A 61 -10.91 -13.48 8.38
CA LYS A 61 -11.40 -12.10 8.28
C LYS A 61 -10.41 -11.25 7.49
N ASN A 62 -10.90 -10.18 6.90
CA ASN A 62 -10.05 -9.20 6.24
C ASN A 62 -9.09 -8.53 7.26
N LEU A 63 -7.80 -8.77 7.09
CA LEU A 63 -6.75 -8.22 7.94
C LEU A 63 -6.31 -6.80 7.52
N GLY A 64 -6.74 -6.32 6.36
CA GLY A 64 -6.15 -5.18 5.68
C GLY A 64 -4.94 -5.58 4.84
N TYR A 65 -4.28 -4.60 4.21
CA TYR A 65 -3.23 -4.88 3.22
C TYR A 65 -1.89 -5.26 3.87
N GLY A 66 -1.33 -4.39 4.71
CA GLY A 66 -0.02 -4.61 5.32
C GLY A 66 0.03 -5.86 6.22
N ARG A 67 -1.01 -6.10 7.04
CA ARG A 67 -1.09 -7.31 7.86
C ARG A 67 -1.18 -8.58 7.03
N ALA A 68 -1.90 -8.55 5.91
CA ALA A 68 -1.98 -9.70 5.00
C ALA A 68 -0.61 -10.04 4.42
N ILE A 69 0.21 -9.03 4.08
CA ILE A 69 1.59 -9.22 3.62
C ILE A 69 2.48 -9.73 4.76
N ASN A 70 2.36 -9.19 5.98
CA ASN A 70 3.09 -9.70 7.15
C ASN A 70 2.82 -11.18 7.37
N PHE A 71 1.56 -11.58 7.25
CA PHE A 71 1.15 -12.98 7.36
C PHE A 71 1.72 -13.86 6.23
N ALA A 72 1.75 -13.35 4.99
CA ALA A 72 2.41 -14.05 3.88
C ALA A 72 3.90 -14.22 4.14
N PHE A 73 4.54 -13.21 4.72
CA PHE A 73 5.98 -13.18 4.97
C PHE A 73 6.46 -14.33 5.86
N GLU A 74 5.66 -14.82 6.79
CA GLU A 74 5.95 -15.99 7.62
C GLU A 74 6.16 -17.28 6.80
N ASN A 75 5.69 -17.29 5.54
CA ASN A 75 5.83 -18.40 4.60
C ASN A 75 6.91 -18.16 3.53
N ILE A 76 7.62 -17.05 3.60
CA ILE A 76 8.67 -16.66 2.65
C ILE A 76 10.03 -17.11 3.18
N LYS A 77 10.77 -17.83 2.34
CA LYS A 77 12.15 -18.26 2.62
C LYS A 77 13.15 -17.66 1.63
N SER A 78 12.65 -16.97 0.61
CA SER A 78 13.46 -16.36 -0.43
C SER A 78 14.10 -15.06 0.07
N LYS A 79 15.26 -14.73 -0.52
CA LYS A 79 16.02 -13.52 -0.18
C LYS A 79 15.26 -12.23 -0.47
N TYR A 80 14.37 -12.29 -1.45
CA TYR A 80 13.53 -11.17 -1.85
C TYR A 80 12.09 -11.63 -2.00
N PHE A 81 11.16 -10.72 -1.82
CA PHE A 81 9.76 -10.95 -2.17
C PHE A 81 9.19 -9.74 -2.88
N PHE A 82 8.29 -9.98 -3.83
CA PHE A 82 7.69 -8.94 -4.64
C PHE A 82 6.19 -8.88 -4.38
N VAL A 83 5.77 -7.83 -3.70
CA VAL A 83 4.35 -7.54 -3.46
C VAL A 83 3.77 -6.95 -4.74
N LEU A 84 2.74 -7.59 -5.28
CA LEU A 84 2.02 -7.14 -6.48
C LEU A 84 0.52 -7.12 -6.22
N ASN A 85 -0.12 -6.01 -6.54
CA ASN A 85 -1.58 -5.96 -6.54
C ASN A 85 -2.16 -6.86 -7.64
N PRO A 86 -3.35 -7.48 -7.42
CA PRO A 86 -3.95 -8.40 -8.39
C PRO A 86 -4.39 -7.74 -9.70
N ASP A 87 -4.52 -6.42 -9.73
CA ASP A 87 -4.89 -5.60 -10.89
C ASP A 87 -3.68 -5.01 -11.64
N LEU A 88 -2.48 -5.53 -11.36
CA LEU A 88 -1.25 -5.17 -12.08
C LEU A 88 -0.91 -6.16 -13.18
N VAL A 89 -0.35 -5.65 -14.26
CA VAL A 89 0.31 -6.43 -15.30
C VAL A 89 1.75 -5.95 -15.41
N ILE A 90 2.68 -6.88 -15.20
CA ILE A 90 4.12 -6.62 -15.28
C ILE A 90 4.79 -7.71 -16.13
N SER A 91 5.76 -7.33 -16.95
CA SER A 91 6.52 -8.30 -17.77
C SER A 91 7.59 -8.99 -16.93
N GLU A 92 7.93 -10.23 -17.29
CA GLU A 92 9.05 -10.96 -16.68
C GLU A 92 10.38 -10.19 -16.84
N LYS A 93 10.59 -9.50 -17.96
CA LYS A 93 11.73 -8.61 -18.19
C LYS A 93 11.79 -7.48 -17.15
N SER A 94 10.66 -6.83 -16.83
CA SER A 94 10.61 -5.80 -15.80
C SER A 94 10.94 -6.37 -14.42
N ILE A 95 10.45 -7.57 -14.09
CA ILE A 95 10.77 -8.25 -12.83
C ILE A 95 12.27 -8.56 -12.76
N TYR A 96 12.85 -9.04 -13.86
CA TYR A 96 14.28 -9.33 -13.93
C TYR A 96 15.14 -8.07 -13.75
N ASN A 97 14.76 -6.93 -14.34
CA ASN A 97 15.44 -5.66 -14.16
C ASN A 97 15.42 -5.22 -12.70
N LEU A 98 14.27 -5.28 -12.04
CA LEU A 98 14.13 -4.95 -10.61
C LEU A 98 14.97 -5.88 -9.73
N TYR A 99 14.95 -7.19 -10.02
CA TYR A 99 15.78 -8.16 -9.32
C TYR A 99 17.27 -7.88 -9.48
N THR A 100 17.70 -7.55 -10.69
CA THR A 100 19.10 -7.17 -10.96
C THR A 100 19.49 -5.91 -10.20
N LEU A 101 18.59 -4.93 -10.14
CA LEU A 101 18.83 -3.68 -9.43
C LEU A 101 18.99 -3.91 -7.93
N ILE A 102 18.07 -4.67 -7.29
CA ILE A 102 18.14 -4.91 -5.84
C ILE A 102 19.35 -5.78 -5.46
N THR A 103 19.76 -6.70 -6.33
CA THR A 103 20.93 -7.55 -6.07
C THR A 103 22.25 -6.80 -6.19
N LYS A 104 22.32 -5.78 -7.08
CA LYS A 104 23.50 -4.92 -7.25
C LYS A 104 23.64 -3.84 -6.18
N ASN A 105 22.56 -3.55 -5.45
CA ASN A 105 22.53 -2.52 -4.41
C ASN A 105 22.22 -3.15 -3.05
N PRO A 106 23.22 -3.60 -2.29
CA PRO A 106 22.99 -4.29 -1.01
C PRO A 106 22.20 -3.46 0.02
N ASP A 107 22.31 -2.13 -0.05
CA ASP A 107 21.58 -1.22 0.84
C ASP A 107 20.14 -0.92 0.34
N ALA A 108 19.74 -1.45 -0.81
CA ALA A 108 18.37 -1.30 -1.27
C ALA A 108 17.43 -2.15 -0.40
N GLY A 109 16.50 -1.48 0.26
CA GLY A 109 15.42 -2.12 1.01
C GLY A 109 14.23 -2.42 0.15
N ILE A 110 13.89 -1.47 -0.73
CA ILE A 110 12.76 -1.55 -1.65
C ILE A 110 13.21 -1.08 -3.04
N VAL A 111 12.81 -1.82 -4.07
CA VAL A 111 12.89 -1.41 -5.47
C VAL A 111 11.51 -1.52 -6.09
N ALA A 112 11.10 -0.54 -6.89
CA ALA A 112 9.77 -0.51 -7.49
C ALA A 112 9.83 -0.10 -8.97
N PRO A 113 8.88 -0.58 -9.81
CA PRO A 113 8.74 -0.12 -11.19
C PRO A 113 8.04 1.25 -11.25
N ILE A 114 8.06 1.89 -12.43
CA ILE A 114 7.06 2.89 -12.77
C ILE A 114 5.70 2.20 -12.96
N THR A 115 4.63 2.83 -12.49
CA THR A 115 3.27 2.34 -12.69
C THR A 115 2.47 3.27 -13.59
N GLU A 116 1.90 2.75 -14.68
CA GLU A 116 1.00 3.47 -15.59
C GLU A 116 -0.45 3.11 -15.31
N PRO A 117 -1.40 4.07 -15.43
CA PRO A 117 -1.28 5.49 -15.76
C PRO A 117 -1.03 6.39 -14.55
N ASP A 118 -0.66 5.84 -13.43
CA ASP A 118 -0.61 6.52 -12.14
C ASP A 118 0.70 7.29 -11.91
N GLU A 119 0.98 8.29 -12.68
CA GLU A 119 2.19 9.11 -12.52
C GLU A 119 2.26 9.92 -11.21
N ASP A 120 1.19 9.94 -10.40
CA ASP A 120 1.00 10.94 -9.34
C ASP A 120 1.68 10.67 -7.99
N PHE A 121 2.44 9.54 -7.82
CA PHE A 121 2.90 9.12 -6.50
C PHE A 121 4.41 8.93 -6.33
N TYR A 122 5.19 9.44 -7.22
CA TYR A 122 6.65 9.45 -7.05
C TYR A 122 7.07 10.79 -6.46
N GLY A 123 7.18 10.90 -5.15
CA GLY A 123 7.42 12.19 -4.60
C GLY A 123 8.08 12.20 -3.24
N LEU A 124 8.74 13.32 -2.99
CA LEU A 124 9.22 13.71 -1.69
C LEU A 124 8.02 14.02 -0.79
N PHE A 125 7.83 13.25 0.28
CA PHE A 125 6.98 13.67 1.38
C PHE A 125 7.74 14.75 2.15
N PRO A 126 7.14 15.92 2.42
CA PRO A 126 7.78 16.91 3.26
C PRO A 126 8.07 16.29 4.63
N GLU A 127 9.32 16.32 5.04
CA GLU A 127 9.70 15.91 6.40
C GLU A 127 8.91 16.72 7.42
N LYS A 128 8.69 16.15 8.62
CA LYS A 128 7.97 16.77 9.75
C LYS A 128 8.45 18.18 10.12
N ASN A 129 9.59 18.64 9.61
CA ASN A 129 10.26 19.89 9.98
C ASN A 129 9.99 21.08 9.05
N THR A 130 9.24 20.95 7.98
CA THR A 130 8.79 22.13 7.25
C THR A 130 7.76 22.87 8.11
N LYS A 131 8.11 24.07 8.56
CA LYS A 131 7.30 24.96 9.41
C LYS A 131 5.95 25.38 8.79
N LYS A 132 5.61 24.91 7.61
CA LYS A 132 4.26 25.00 7.03
C LYS A 132 3.42 23.92 7.69
N LYS A 133 2.38 24.33 8.41
CA LYS A 133 1.29 23.52 8.93
C LYS A 133 0.50 22.88 7.77
N LEU A 134 1.10 21.87 7.12
CA LEU A 134 0.40 21.07 6.13
C LEU A 134 -0.48 20.11 6.91
N GLY A 135 -1.80 20.28 6.81
CA GLY A 135 -2.74 19.28 7.28
C GLY A 135 -2.57 17.98 6.50
N PRO A 136 -3.03 16.84 7.03
CA PRO A 136 -2.94 15.55 6.35
C PRO A 136 -3.53 15.52 4.92
N ASN A 137 -4.42 16.44 4.59
CA ASN A 137 -5.02 16.58 3.25
C ASN A 137 -4.22 17.48 2.29
N GLU A 138 -3.15 18.12 2.75
CA GLU A 138 -2.35 19.08 1.96
C GLU A 138 -0.99 18.53 1.56
N ILE A 139 -0.74 17.24 1.82
CA ILE A 139 0.47 16.58 1.34
C ILE A 139 0.29 16.36 -0.16
N LYS A 140 0.79 17.31 -0.92
CA LYS A 140 1.01 17.14 -2.34
C LYS A 140 2.32 16.38 -2.49
N CYS A 141 2.26 15.13 -2.93
CA CYS A 141 3.44 14.46 -3.46
C CYS A 141 3.92 15.28 -4.64
N GLN A 142 5.13 15.83 -4.56
CA GLN A 142 5.76 16.43 -5.72
C GLN A 142 6.12 15.31 -6.67
N ASN A 143 5.60 15.37 -7.88
CA ASN A 143 5.89 14.40 -8.91
C ASN A 143 7.24 14.73 -9.54
N LEU A 144 8.30 14.11 -9.05
CA LEU A 144 9.66 14.31 -9.56
C LEU A 144 9.83 13.89 -11.02
N LEU A 145 8.93 13.02 -11.52
CA LEU A 145 9.05 12.50 -12.89
C LEU A 145 8.37 13.38 -13.94
N LYS A 146 7.41 14.24 -13.53
CA LYS A 146 6.70 15.12 -14.50
C LYS A 146 7.57 16.18 -15.14
N ASP A 147 8.54 16.70 -14.38
CA ASP A 147 9.30 17.90 -14.79
C ASP A 147 10.73 17.60 -15.23
N SER A 148 11.18 16.36 -15.15
CA SER A 148 12.55 15.98 -15.48
C SER A 148 12.57 14.75 -16.39
N LYS A 149 13.34 14.81 -17.49
CA LYS A 149 13.79 13.61 -18.21
C LYS A 149 14.76 12.87 -17.30
N ILE A 150 14.20 12.06 -16.37
CA ILE A 150 15.02 11.29 -15.46
C ILE A 150 15.51 10.06 -16.21
N GLU A 151 16.81 10.04 -16.46
CA GLU A 151 17.51 8.89 -17.00
C GLU A 151 18.12 8.11 -15.84
N GLY A 152 17.75 6.82 -15.71
CA GLY A 152 18.29 5.91 -14.69
C GLY A 152 17.45 5.75 -13.44
N ASP A 153 17.96 4.92 -12.54
CA ASP A 153 17.28 4.56 -11.29
C ASP A 153 17.37 5.68 -10.25
N ILE A 154 16.29 5.89 -9.48
CA ILE A 154 16.15 7.06 -8.60
C ILE A 154 15.85 6.63 -7.18
N CYS A 155 16.59 7.17 -6.21
CA CYS A 155 16.23 7.09 -4.81
C CYS A 155 15.06 8.04 -4.51
N VAL A 156 14.00 7.51 -3.89
CA VAL A 156 12.79 8.25 -3.55
C VAL A 156 12.46 8.09 -2.06
N GLU A 157 11.61 8.97 -1.55
CA GLU A 157 11.12 8.82 -0.19
C GLU A 157 10.02 7.77 -0.06
N VAL A 158 9.22 7.61 -1.10
CA VAL A 158 8.07 6.69 -1.10
C VAL A 158 7.93 6.05 -2.47
N ALA A 159 7.73 4.73 -2.49
CA ALA A 159 7.29 3.96 -3.63
C ALA A 159 5.83 3.51 -3.43
N LYS A 160 5.08 3.33 -4.53
CA LYS A 160 3.68 2.87 -4.48
C LYS A 160 3.56 1.45 -3.94
N GLY A 161 2.64 1.24 -3.01
CA GLY A 161 2.36 -0.05 -2.39
C GLY A 161 1.87 -1.14 -3.34
N CYS A 162 1.48 -0.80 -4.57
CA CYS A 162 0.94 -1.76 -5.52
C CYS A 162 2.01 -2.67 -6.16
N ALA A 163 3.30 -2.27 -6.18
CA ALA A 163 4.40 -3.04 -6.76
C ALA A 163 5.71 -2.75 -6.01
N LEU A 164 6.06 -3.56 -5.02
CA LEU A 164 7.24 -3.39 -4.17
C LEU A 164 8.08 -4.66 -4.15
N LEU A 165 9.27 -4.65 -4.76
CA LEU A 165 10.28 -5.67 -4.57
C LEU A 165 11.10 -5.35 -3.32
N ILE A 166 11.08 -6.24 -2.34
CA ILE A 166 11.55 -5.99 -0.98
C ILE A 166 12.64 -7.00 -0.61
N ASN A 167 13.70 -6.52 0.04
CA ASN A 167 14.70 -7.36 0.67
C ASN A 167 14.13 -7.96 1.97
N SER A 168 14.08 -9.29 2.07
CA SER A 168 13.46 -10.02 3.19
C SER A 168 14.13 -9.72 4.53
N ASP A 169 15.49 -9.72 4.57
CA ASP A 169 16.25 -9.44 5.78
C ASP A 169 16.04 -7.99 6.26
N HIS A 170 16.00 -7.04 5.32
CA HIS A 170 15.77 -5.65 5.66
C HIS A 170 14.34 -5.43 6.15
N PHE A 171 13.36 -6.12 5.54
CA PHE A 171 11.96 -6.06 5.96
C PHE A 171 11.77 -6.53 7.42
N GLU A 172 12.43 -7.63 7.79
CA GLU A 172 12.46 -8.10 9.19
C GLU A 172 13.09 -7.05 10.12
N LYS A 173 14.27 -6.53 9.75
CA LYS A 173 15.02 -5.55 10.55
C LYS A 173 14.31 -4.23 10.77
N VAL A 174 13.43 -3.81 9.84
CA VAL A 174 12.64 -2.57 9.99
C VAL A 174 11.33 -2.83 10.74
N GLY A 175 11.01 -4.07 11.09
CA GLY A 175 9.82 -4.45 11.84
C GLY A 175 8.57 -4.57 11.00
N LYS A 176 8.71 -4.96 9.72
CA LYS A 176 7.60 -5.27 8.80
C LYS A 176 6.62 -4.11 8.62
N PHE A 177 5.44 -4.36 8.03
CA PHE A 177 4.35 -3.37 8.01
C PHE A 177 3.83 -3.12 9.42
N ASP A 178 3.51 -1.86 9.73
CA ASP A 178 2.85 -1.52 10.99
C ASP A 178 1.38 -1.95 10.94
N GLU A 179 1.01 -2.83 11.85
CA GLU A 179 -0.32 -3.45 11.87
C GLU A 179 -1.46 -2.53 12.31
N ARG A 180 -1.16 -1.31 12.73
CA ARG A 180 -2.17 -0.28 13.00
C ARG A 180 -2.84 0.22 11.72
N TYR A 181 -2.14 0.12 10.58
CA TYR A 181 -2.72 0.47 9.28
C TYR A 181 -3.54 -0.72 8.74
N PHE A 182 -4.82 -0.50 8.55
CA PHE A 182 -5.67 -1.47 7.87
C PHE A 182 -5.60 -1.28 6.35
N LEU A 183 -5.65 -0.03 5.88
CA LEU A 183 -5.62 0.34 4.47
C LEU A 183 -5.09 1.77 4.33
N PHE A 184 -4.27 2.00 3.31
CA PHE A 184 -3.59 3.26 3.00
C PHE A 184 -2.55 3.69 4.03
N TRP A 185 -1.46 4.29 3.57
CA TRP A 185 -0.34 4.80 4.34
C TRP A 185 0.60 3.73 4.91
N GLU A 186 0.26 2.47 4.83
CA GLU A 186 1.11 1.38 5.28
C GLU A 186 2.43 1.32 4.50
N GLU A 187 2.39 1.53 3.18
CA GLU A 187 3.57 1.59 2.31
C GLU A 187 4.41 2.83 2.57
N ILE A 188 3.77 3.95 2.87
CA ILE A 188 4.44 5.21 3.21
C ILE A 188 5.21 5.06 4.52
N ASP A 189 4.58 4.46 5.53
CA ASP A 189 5.20 4.17 6.81
C ASP A 189 6.35 3.17 6.64
N LEU A 190 6.16 2.13 5.83
CA LEU A 190 7.19 1.15 5.52
C LEU A 190 8.42 1.81 4.87
N CYS A 191 8.23 2.62 3.83
CA CYS A 191 9.32 3.36 3.18
C CYS A 191 10.04 4.27 4.19
N ARG A 192 9.33 4.93 5.10
CA ARG A 192 9.92 5.72 6.18
C ARG A 192 10.79 4.87 7.12
N LYS A 193 10.31 3.66 7.50
CA LYS A 193 11.06 2.72 8.34
C LYS A 193 12.35 2.29 7.66
N PHE A 194 12.32 1.94 6.37
CA PHE A 194 13.51 1.60 5.59
C PHE A 194 14.53 2.74 5.61
N ARG A 195 14.11 3.95 5.27
CA ARG A 195 14.98 5.13 5.26
C ARG A 195 15.55 5.47 6.64
N SER A 196 14.77 5.29 7.71
CA SER A 196 15.23 5.51 9.08
C SER A 196 16.38 4.57 9.49
N LYS A 197 16.46 3.41 8.83
CA LYS A 197 17.55 2.43 8.97
C LYS A 197 18.63 2.57 7.89
N LYS A 198 18.59 3.68 7.10
CA LYS A 198 19.52 3.99 6.01
C LYS A 198 19.43 3.03 4.81
N TYR A 199 18.35 2.28 4.67
CA TYR A 199 18.07 1.52 3.47
C TYR A 199 17.42 2.40 2.41
N SER A 200 17.83 2.25 1.17
CA SER A 200 17.29 3.02 0.04
C SER A 200 15.97 2.44 -0.46
N VAL A 201 15.12 3.34 -0.95
CA VAL A 201 13.91 3.04 -1.71
C VAL A 201 14.17 3.55 -3.13
N ILE A 202 14.17 2.67 -4.13
CA ILE A 202 14.60 2.98 -5.49
C ILE A 202 13.44 2.73 -6.45
N ILE A 203 13.22 3.66 -7.38
CA ILE A 203 12.34 3.46 -8.53
C ILE A 203 13.19 3.27 -9.78
N SER A 204 12.83 2.23 -10.56
CA SER A 204 13.49 1.92 -11.83
C SER A 204 12.61 2.27 -13.01
N PRO A 205 12.95 3.35 -13.77
CA PRO A 205 12.24 3.71 -14.99
C PRO A 205 12.36 2.68 -16.12
N SER A 206 13.38 1.81 -16.07
CA SER A 206 13.54 0.71 -17.02
C SER A 206 12.54 -0.44 -16.80
N SER A 207 11.78 -0.39 -15.70
CA SER A 207 10.78 -1.39 -15.33
C SER A 207 9.40 -0.76 -15.27
N LEU A 208 8.46 -1.34 -16.01
CA LEU A 208 7.10 -0.81 -16.15
C LEU A 208 6.09 -1.83 -15.65
N ALA A 209 5.14 -1.39 -14.84
CA ALA A 209 3.94 -2.12 -14.47
C ALA A 209 2.69 -1.33 -14.88
N ARG A 210 1.72 -1.99 -15.50
CA ARG A 210 0.43 -1.37 -15.88
C ARG A 210 -0.62 -1.69 -14.83
N HIS A 211 -1.19 -0.65 -14.26
CA HIS A 211 -2.20 -0.74 -13.21
C HIS A 211 -3.59 -0.56 -13.79
N LYS A 212 -4.43 -1.59 -13.75
CA LYS A 212 -5.85 -1.51 -14.12
C LYS A 212 -6.64 -0.83 -13.00
N GLN A 213 -6.42 0.46 -12.81
CA GLN A 213 -6.89 1.27 -11.68
C GLN A 213 -8.27 0.92 -11.13
N GLY A 214 -8.35 0.77 -9.78
CA GLY A 214 -9.61 0.67 -9.04
C GLY A 214 -10.35 -0.65 -9.19
N GLN A 215 -9.73 -1.68 -9.78
CA GLN A 215 -10.33 -3.00 -9.95
C GLN A 215 -9.96 -3.98 -8.81
N SER A 216 -8.98 -3.65 -7.97
CA SER A 216 -8.55 -4.50 -6.85
C SER A 216 -9.61 -4.76 -5.78
N SER A 217 -10.77 -4.09 -5.85
CA SER A 217 -11.93 -4.39 -5.01
C SER A 217 -13.24 -3.92 -5.66
N LYS A 218 -14.34 -4.67 -5.48
CA LYS A 218 -15.66 -4.33 -6.01
C LYS A 218 -16.13 -2.96 -5.57
N ARG A 219 -16.82 -2.23 -6.47
CA ARG A 219 -17.46 -0.95 -6.16
C ARG A 219 -18.81 -1.20 -5.46
N ASN A 220 -18.81 -1.27 -4.14
CA ASN A 220 -20.01 -1.39 -3.33
C ASN A 220 -19.98 -0.41 -2.14
N VAL A 221 -21.09 -0.26 -1.45
CA VAL A 221 -21.23 0.66 -0.31
C VAL A 221 -20.28 0.31 0.82
N LYS A 222 -20.08 -0.99 1.13
CA LYS A 222 -19.15 -1.45 2.16
C LYS A 222 -17.72 -1.00 1.88
N ASN A 223 -17.23 -1.23 0.65
CA ASN A 223 -15.88 -0.84 0.26
C ASN A 223 -15.72 0.68 0.17
N PHE A 224 -16.77 1.40 -0.22
CA PHE A 224 -16.79 2.86 -0.17
C PHE A 224 -16.61 3.38 1.27
N ILE A 225 -17.34 2.82 2.23
CA ILE A 225 -17.23 3.19 3.65
C ILE A 225 -15.81 2.90 4.16
N ILE A 226 -15.30 1.69 3.94
CA ILE A 226 -13.96 1.27 4.37
C ILE A 226 -12.89 2.21 3.80
N LYS A 227 -12.88 2.43 2.48
CA LYS A 227 -11.90 3.30 1.82
C LYS A 227 -11.99 4.74 2.32
N THR A 228 -13.20 5.28 2.47
CA THR A 228 -13.39 6.65 2.97
C THR A 228 -12.95 6.79 4.42
N PHE A 229 -13.24 5.81 5.25
CA PHE A 229 -12.82 5.80 6.67
C PHE A 229 -11.30 5.79 6.78
N TYR A 230 -10.63 4.83 6.16
CA TYR A 230 -9.17 4.69 6.30
C TYR A 230 -8.39 5.75 5.54
N SER A 231 -8.93 6.36 4.47
CA SER A 231 -8.31 7.54 3.84
C SER A 231 -8.17 8.73 4.79
N GLU A 232 -8.99 8.79 5.85
CA GLU A 232 -8.92 9.81 6.90
C GLU A 232 -8.19 9.31 8.15
N TYR A 233 -8.40 8.06 8.55
CA TYR A 233 -7.88 7.49 9.79
C TYR A 233 -6.37 7.20 9.72
N SER A 234 -5.91 6.60 8.63
CA SER A 234 -4.51 6.19 8.48
C SER A 234 -3.50 7.35 8.48
N PRO A 235 -3.77 8.50 7.80
CA PRO A 235 -2.90 9.67 7.94
C PRO A 235 -2.75 10.16 9.38
N LEU A 236 -3.78 10.04 10.21
CA LEU A 236 -3.73 10.45 11.61
C LEU A 236 -2.73 9.59 12.41
N ILE A 237 -2.67 8.30 12.12
CA ILE A 237 -1.65 7.39 12.69
C ILE A 237 -0.24 7.85 12.28
N TYR A 238 -0.03 8.09 10.98
CA TYR A 238 1.28 8.46 10.43
C TYR A 238 1.83 9.74 11.03
N PHE A 239 1.01 10.78 11.12
CA PHE A 239 1.42 12.08 11.66
C PHE A 239 1.49 12.11 13.19
N ASN A 240 1.06 11.04 13.86
CA ASN A 240 1.03 10.96 15.32
C ASN A 240 0.45 12.24 15.95
N THR A 241 -0.81 12.54 15.60
CA THR A 241 -1.47 13.81 15.92
C THR A 241 -1.85 13.95 17.41
N GLN A 242 -1.23 13.16 18.30
CA GLN A 242 -1.48 13.22 19.76
C GLN A 242 -1.39 14.62 20.34
N LYS A 243 -0.48 15.45 19.85
CA LYS A 243 -0.25 16.83 20.33
C LYS A 243 -1.23 17.86 19.74
N LEU A 244 -2.16 17.47 18.89
CA LEU A 244 -3.02 18.36 18.10
C LEU A 244 -4.51 18.14 18.38
N SER A 245 -4.93 18.02 19.65
CA SER A 245 -6.34 17.88 20.02
C SER A 245 -7.22 18.98 19.40
N TYR A 246 -6.76 20.22 19.38
CA TYR A 246 -7.47 21.34 18.72
C TYR A 246 -7.65 21.12 17.21
N PHE A 247 -6.65 20.56 16.53
CA PHE A 247 -6.72 20.25 15.11
C PHE A 247 -7.76 19.17 14.82
N LEU A 248 -7.83 18.12 15.65
CA LEU A 248 -8.83 17.08 15.52
C LEU A 248 -10.25 17.63 15.74
N ILE A 249 -10.45 18.46 16.77
CA ILE A 249 -11.74 19.12 17.05
C ILE A 249 -12.15 20.03 15.87
N TYR A 250 -11.22 20.84 15.36
CA TYR A 250 -11.47 21.65 14.16
C TYR A 250 -11.90 20.81 12.95
N LYS A 251 -11.22 19.68 12.68
CA LYS A 251 -11.61 18.77 11.60
C LYS A 251 -13.01 18.18 11.82
N GLN A 252 -13.35 17.82 13.06
CA GLN A 252 -14.66 17.27 13.39
C GLN A 252 -15.77 18.29 13.10
N ILE A 253 -15.61 19.53 13.57
CA ILE A 253 -16.55 20.64 13.31
C ILE A 253 -16.66 20.87 11.80
N ARG A 254 -15.54 20.92 11.07
CA ARG A 254 -15.51 21.12 9.62
C ARG A 254 -16.25 20.02 8.87
N TYR A 255 -16.08 18.75 9.26
CA TYR A 255 -16.79 17.63 8.60
C TYR A 255 -18.28 17.64 8.91
N LEU A 256 -18.65 17.97 10.14
CA LEU A 256 -20.07 18.13 10.51
C LEU A 256 -20.72 19.23 9.67
N PHE A 257 -20.12 20.42 9.66
CA PHE A 257 -20.62 21.55 8.87
C PHE A 257 -20.74 21.23 7.38
N ARG A 258 -19.70 20.62 6.77
CA ARG A 258 -19.74 20.18 5.37
C ARG A 258 -20.80 19.12 5.12
N SER A 259 -21.03 18.21 6.04
CA SER A 259 -22.09 17.22 5.88
C SER A 259 -23.46 17.89 5.83
N LEU A 260 -23.74 18.83 6.73
CA LEU A 260 -24.99 19.60 6.76
C LEU A 260 -25.18 20.45 5.49
N THR A 261 -24.14 21.16 5.04
CA THR A 261 -24.22 21.93 3.78
C THR A 261 -24.51 21.04 2.57
N TYR A 262 -23.86 19.86 2.46
CA TYR A 262 -24.15 18.92 1.38
C TYR A 262 -25.55 18.30 1.47
N LEU A 263 -26.08 18.13 2.69
CA LEU A 263 -27.45 17.68 2.89
C LEU A 263 -28.45 18.71 2.38
N LEU A 264 -28.24 19.99 2.72
CA LEU A 264 -29.12 21.10 2.26
C LEU A 264 -29.18 21.22 0.74
N ILE A 265 -28.09 20.95 0.04
CA ILE A 265 -28.07 20.96 -1.44
C ILE A 265 -28.33 19.57 -2.05
N LEU A 266 -28.92 18.66 -1.28
CA LEU A 266 -29.31 17.31 -1.68
C LEU A 266 -28.16 16.44 -2.24
N ASN A 267 -26.92 16.77 -1.94
CA ASN A 267 -25.77 15.94 -2.31
C ASN A 267 -25.49 14.86 -1.25
N LEU A 268 -26.38 13.87 -1.17
CA LEU A 268 -26.36 12.82 -0.15
C LEU A 268 -25.03 12.04 -0.09
N LYS A 269 -24.42 11.77 -1.26
CA LYS A 269 -23.14 11.06 -1.33
C LYS A 269 -22.01 11.83 -0.64
N LYS A 270 -21.88 13.13 -0.89
CA LYS A 270 -20.85 13.98 -0.26
C LYS A 270 -21.16 14.21 1.23
N SER A 271 -22.43 14.35 1.60
CA SER A 271 -22.85 14.42 2.99
C SER A 271 -22.41 13.16 3.75
N PHE A 272 -22.79 11.99 3.27
CA PHE A 272 -22.43 10.70 3.87
C PHE A 272 -20.91 10.49 3.96
N MET A 273 -20.16 10.85 2.93
CA MET A 273 -18.69 10.80 2.95
C MET A 273 -18.08 11.65 4.09
N ASN A 274 -18.62 12.84 4.35
CA ASN A 274 -18.15 13.69 5.44
C ASN A 274 -18.52 13.12 6.82
N LEU A 275 -19.66 12.45 6.97
CA LEU A 275 -20.01 11.72 8.21
C LEU A 275 -19.05 10.58 8.49
N ILE A 276 -18.66 9.80 7.47
CA ILE A 276 -17.67 8.73 7.63
C ILE A 276 -16.31 9.31 8.09
N LYS A 277 -15.86 10.43 7.50
CA LYS A 277 -14.63 11.10 7.90
C LYS A 277 -14.69 11.67 9.31
N LEU A 278 -15.83 12.22 9.69
CA LEU A 278 -16.09 12.66 11.06
C LEU A 278 -15.94 11.50 12.05
N TYR A 279 -16.60 10.37 11.75
CA TYR A 279 -16.50 9.17 12.58
C TYR A 279 -15.06 8.65 12.69
N ALA A 280 -14.29 8.64 11.59
CA ALA A 280 -12.88 8.24 11.59
C ALA A 280 -12.03 9.10 12.55
N ASN A 281 -12.25 10.43 12.55
CA ASN A 281 -11.58 11.35 13.47
C ASN A 281 -11.96 11.13 14.94
N ILE A 282 -13.25 10.94 15.20
CA ILE A 282 -13.77 10.66 16.56
C ILE A 282 -13.16 9.35 17.07
N LYS A 283 -13.21 8.29 16.25
CA LYS A 283 -12.62 7.01 16.63
C LYS A 283 -11.14 7.11 16.92
N TYR A 284 -10.37 7.79 16.09
CA TYR A 284 -8.94 8.01 16.32
C TYR A 284 -8.67 8.72 17.65
N PHE A 285 -9.46 9.73 18.00
CA PHE A 285 -9.35 10.44 19.27
C PHE A 285 -9.58 9.53 20.48
N PHE A 286 -10.55 8.61 20.41
CA PHE A 286 -10.78 7.63 21.48
C PHE A 286 -9.70 6.56 21.55
N ASP A 287 -9.21 6.07 20.40
CA ASP A 287 -8.14 5.07 20.34
C ASP A 287 -6.84 5.62 20.94
N LEU A 288 -6.52 6.92 20.72
CA LEU A 288 -5.41 7.59 21.37
C LEU A 288 -5.53 7.62 22.89
N ARG A 289 -6.70 7.96 23.42
CA ARG A 289 -6.93 8.00 24.87
C ARG A 289 -6.85 6.62 25.52
N ALA A 290 -7.26 5.57 24.81
CA ALA A 290 -7.13 4.20 25.26
C ALA A 290 -5.68 3.73 25.34
N SER A 291 -4.84 4.16 24.36
CA SER A 291 -3.41 3.81 24.32
C SER A 291 -2.55 4.59 25.32
N SER A 292 -2.98 5.78 25.75
CA SER A 292 -2.25 6.59 26.76
C SER A 292 -2.49 6.15 28.21
N LYS A 293 -3.42 5.22 28.42
CA LYS A 293 -3.74 4.64 29.75
C LYS A 293 -3.06 3.29 30.00
N LYS A 294 -2.35 2.75 29.00
CA LYS A 294 -1.47 1.59 29.11
C LYS A 294 -0.01 2.03 29.11
#